data_b786da3c284f0a4473265c4c2d7755bd
#
_entry.id   b786da3c284f0a4473265c4c2d7755bd
#
_cell.length_a   1.000
_cell.length_b   1.000
_cell.length_c   1.000
_cell.angle_alpha   90.00
_cell.angle_beta   90.00
_cell.angle_gamma   90.00
#
_symmetry.space_group_name_H-M   'P 1'
#
loop_
_entity.id
_entity.type
_entity.pdbx_description
1 polymer ?
#
loop_
_entity_poly.entity_id
_entity_poly.type
_entity_poly.pdbx_seq_one_letter_code
_entity_poly.pdbx_strand_id
1 'polypeptide(L)'
;VEVNRQVLQHPEGGVVTAVLVRDGDRIAAGDIVLKLDDKQLRAQLAVIKGHLFELMARKARLKAERDGAQSLPITDALDELAQQDPSVRQLVDGQSSLLQARATSLRQNSAQFDAQINQIENQISGTLHQIEALETQHRLIASELADSQTLFAKGLLPASRVSALRREQARLWGEIGRNTADVARLRAQIAALNIARTALTAKVREDAIATLQDLQLEEADLVQQRLGIRDRLSRMQLRAPVSGVVHGSRVFSLQSVLSAAEPAMYIIPQGQPLVIAARLDPIHVDEVHVGQTATLGFAAFDQRKTPQFLGQ
;
A
#
# COMPACT_ATOMS: atom_id res chain seq x y z
N VAL A 1 -2.04 41.07 -42.77
CA VAL A 1 -2.05 41.27 -41.31
C VAL A 1 -2.23 39.87 -40.67
N GLU A 2 -1.18 39.37 -40.04
CA GLU A 2 -1.29 38.12 -39.26
C GLU A 2 -1.73 38.48 -37.85
N VAL A 3 -2.91 38.00 -37.47
CA VAL A 3 -3.35 38.07 -36.09
C VAL A 3 -2.80 36.81 -35.40
N ASN A 4 -2.04 36.99 -34.33
CA ASN A 4 -1.52 35.87 -33.53
C ASN A 4 -2.66 35.20 -32.76
N ARG A 5 -3.47 34.38 -33.50
CA ARG A 5 -4.60 33.66 -32.93
C ARG A 5 -4.12 32.43 -32.20
N GLN A 6 -4.58 32.27 -30.96
CA GLN A 6 -4.38 31.03 -30.19
C GLN A 6 -5.43 30.00 -30.57
N VAL A 7 -5.00 28.78 -30.89
CA VAL A 7 -5.87 27.69 -31.25
C VAL A 7 -6.26 26.94 -29.98
N LEU A 8 -7.55 26.79 -29.74
CA LEU A 8 -8.04 25.96 -28.66
C LEU A 8 -8.49 24.61 -29.22
N GLN A 9 -7.80 23.56 -28.84
CA GLN A 9 -8.06 22.18 -29.27
C GLN A 9 -7.93 21.21 -28.11
N HIS A 10 -8.58 20.03 -28.22
CA HIS A 10 -8.47 18.98 -27.21
C HIS A 10 -7.66 17.80 -27.78
N PRO A 11 -6.64 17.27 -27.05
CA PRO A 11 -5.77 16.21 -27.59
C PRO A 11 -6.52 14.90 -27.89
N GLU A 12 -7.53 14.54 -27.10
CA GLU A 12 -8.25 13.27 -27.21
C GLU A 12 -9.65 13.45 -27.81
N GLY A 13 -10.18 14.68 -27.92
CA GLY A 13 -11.56 14.94 -28.30
C GLY A 13 -12.58 14.54 -27.22
N GLY A 14 -13.84 14.42 -27.61
CA GLY A 14 -14.93 13.98 -26.71
C GLY A 14 -16.28 14.55 -27.07
N VAL A 15 -17.33 14.12 -26.34
CA VAL A 15 -18.69 14.61 -26.51
C VAL A 15 -18.88 15.91 -25.73
N VAL A 16 -19.42 16.95 -26.39
CA VAL A 16 -19.63 18.26 -25.80
C VAL A 16 -20.87 18.26 -24.91
N THR A 17 -20.69 18.60 -23.65
CA THR A 17 -21.80 18.72 -22.67
C THR A 17 -22.22 20.17 -22.42
N ALA A 18 -21.33 21.14 -22.59
CA ALA A 18 -21.67 22.55 -22.47
C ALA A 18 -20.72 23.40 -23.33
N VAL A 19 -21.28 24.42 -23.99
CA VAL A 19 -20.56 25.51 -24.67
C VAL A 19 -20.90 26.77 -23.86
N LEU A 20 -19.88 27.42 -23.26
CA LEU A 20 -20.10 28.52 -22.32
C LEU A 20 -19.81 29.88 -22.94
N VAL A 21 -19.31 29.92 -24.18
CA VAL A 21 -18.94 31.15 -24.88
C VAL A 21 -19.42 31.11 -26.33
N ARG A 22 -19.61 32.28 -26.94
CA ARG A 22 -20.01 32.47 -28.34
C ARG A 22 -18.97 33.30 -29.08
N ASP A 23 -19.01 33.23 -30.41
CA ASP A 23 -18.17 34.09 -31.23
C ASP A 23 -18.43 35.58 -30.92
N GLY A 24 -17.37 36.31 -30.67
CA GLY A 24 -17.42 37.71 -30.25
C GLY A 24 -17.34 37.96 -28.76
N ASP A 25 -17.49 36.90 -27.91
CA ASP A 25 -17.40 37.06 -26.47
C ASP A 25 -15.97 37.36 -26.02
N ARG A 26 -15.86 38.24 -25.00
CA ARG A 26 -14.58 38.53 -24.34
C ARG A 26 -14.40 37.55 -23.17
N ILE A 27 -13.26 36.92 -23.13
CA ILE A 27 -12.90 35.93 -22.10
C ILE A 27 -11.56 36.28 -21.47
N ALA A 28 -11.41 35.93 -20.19
CA ALA A 28 -10.15 36.03 -19.47
C ALA A 28 -9.36 34.72 -19.56
N ALA A 29 -8.05 34.80 -19.37
CA ALA A 29 -7.22 33.60 -19.26
C ALA A 29 -7.69 32.74 -18.07
N GLY A 30 -7.85 31.42 -18.31
CA GLY A 30 -8.36 30.46 -17.32
C GLY A 30 -9.88 30.23 -17.36
N ASP A 31 -10.66 31.07 -18.04
CA ASP A 31 -12.10 30.87 -18.18
C ASP A 31 -12.43 29.59 -18.90
N ILE A 32 -13.45 28.87 -18.40
CA ILE A 32 -13.93 27.62 -19.03
C ILE A 32 -14.77 28.02 -20.25
N VAL A 33 -14.37 27.58 -21.41
CA VAL A 33 -15.06 27.88 -22.69
C VAL A 33 -15.93 26.74 -23.17
N LEU A 34 -15.51 25.51 -22.87
CA LEU A 34 -16.20 24.28 -23.31
C LEU A 34 -16.04 23.19 -22.25
N LYS A 35 -17.09 22.36 -22.05
CA LYS A 35 -17.03 21.16 -21.20
C LYS A 35 -17.33 19.94 -22.04
N LEU A 36 -16.51 18.90 -21.87
CA LEU A 36 -16.69 17.57 -22.44
C LEU A 36 -17.35 16.63 -21.42
N ASP A 37 -17.87 15.50 -21.88
CA ASP A 37 -18.47 14.48 -21.01
C ASP A 37 -17.38 13.78 -20.19
N ASP A 38 -17.44 13.93 -18.89
CA ASP A 38 -16.47 13.40 -17.93
C ASP A 38 -17.04 12.25 -17.06
N LYS A 39 -18.29 11.79 -17.33
CA LYS A 39 -18.98 10.81 -16.50
C LYS A 39 -18.20 9.50 -16.38
N GLN A 40 -17.72 8.98 -17.49
CA GLN A 40 -16.94 7.74 -17.51
C GLN A 40 -15.63 7.86 -16.71
N LEU A 41 -14.91 8.98 -16.88
CA LEU A 41 -13.66 9.24 -16.14
C LEU A 41 -13.92 9.41 -14.64
N ARG A 42 -15.02 10.06 -14.26
CA ARG A 42 -15.45 10.15 -12.85
C ARG A 42 -15.77 8.80 -12.26
N ALA A 43 -16.48 7.94 -12.99
CA ALA A 43 -16.77 6.58 -12.56
C ALA A 43 -15.48 5.76 -12.38
N GLN A 44 -14.55 5.82 -13.33
CA GLN A 44 -13.24 5.16 -13.22
C GLN A 44 -12.45 5.68 -12.00
N LEU A 45 -12.45 7.00 -11.77
CA LEU A 45 -11.79 7.59 -10.61
C LEU A 45 -12.41 7.09 -9.29
N ALA A 46 -13.73 6.94 -9.24
CA ALA A 46 -14.42 6.43 -8.05
C ALA A 46 -14.01 4.97 -7.75
N VAL A 47 -13.94 4.11 -8.79
CA VAL A 47 -13.48 2.71 -8.65
C VAL A 47 -12.04 2.66 -8.11
N ILE A 48 -11.12 3.42 -8.71
CA ILE A 48 -9.72 3.45 -8.26
C ILE A 48 -9.59 3.96 -6.83
N LYS A 49 -10.37 4.98 -6.45
CA LYS A 49 -10.40 5.46 -5.06
C LYS A 49 -10.89 4.38 -4.10
N GLY A 50 -11.94 3.64 -4.48
CA GLY A 50 -12.47 2.52 -3.68
C GLY A 50 -11.39 1.45 -3.42
N HIS A 51 -10.67 1.03 -4.47
CA HIS A 51 -9.55 0.09 -4.33
C HIS A 51 -8.42 0.64 -3.45
N LEU A 52 -8.07 1.92 -3.57
CA LEU A 52 -7.06 2.54 -2.71
C LEU A 52 -7.48 2.55 -1.23
N PHE A 53 -8.77 2.81 -0.93
CA PHE A 53 -9.27 2.77 0.44
C PHE A 53 -9.24 1.34 1.02
N GLU A 54 -9.62 0.35 0.22
CA GLU A 54 -9.50 -1.06 0.59
C GLU A 54 -8.05 -1.44 0.92
N LEU A 55 -7.10 -1.06 0.04
CA LEU A 55 -5.68 -1.29 0.28
C LEU A 55 -5.18 -0.60 1.55
N MET A 56 -5.59 0.63 1.80
CA MET A 56 -5.21 1.35 3.02
C MET A 56 -5.70 0.63 4.29
N ALA A 57 -6.95 0.19 4.30
CA ALA A 57 -7.52 -0.54 5.43
C ALA A 57 -6.82 -1.91 5.62
N ARG A 58 -6.55 -2.63 4.52
CA ARG A 58 -5.83 -3.92 4.53
C ARG A 58 -4.38 -3.74 5.02
N LYS A 59 -3.68 -2.69 4.57
CA LYS A 59 -2.33 -2.35 5.06
C LYS A 59 -2.33 -2.04 6.55
N ALA A 60 -3.33 -1.32 7.06
CA ALA A 60 -3.46 -1.04 8.48
C ALA A 60 -3.57 -2.34 9.30
N ARG A 61 -4.41 -3.29 8.86
CA ARG A 61 -4.51 -4.61 9.50
C ARG A 61 -3.18 -5.38 9.47
N LEU A 62 -2.54 -5.46 8.33
CA LEU A 62 -1.27 -6.19 8.19
C LEU A 62 -0.14 -5.57 9.03
N LYS A 63 -0.11 -4.24 9.17
CA LYS A 63 0.81 -3.57 10.09
C LYS A 63 0.52 -3.97 11.55
N ALA A 64 -0.77 -4.02 11.95
CA ALA A 64 -1.15 -4.50 13.26
C ALA A 64 -0.72 -5.96 13.49
N GLU A 65 -0.93 -6.85 12.52
CA GLU A 65 -0.50 -8.26 12.60
C GLU A 65 1.03 -8.39 12.71
N ARG A 66 1.79 -7.62 11.92
CA ARG A 66 3.26 -7.56 11.99
C ARG A 66 3.74 -7.13 13.37
N ASP A 67 3.12 -6.11 13.92
CA ASP A 67 3.55 -5.46 15.18
C ASP A 67 2.92 -6.11 16.43
N GLY A 68 1.99 -7.06 16.22
CA GLY A 68 1.26 -7.73 17.31
C GLY A 68 0.25 -6.80 18.01
N ALA A 69 -0.21 -5.76 17.34
CA ALA A 69 -1.17 -4.82 17.88
C ALA A 69 -2.60 -5.41 17.91
N GLN A 70 -3.39 -5.02 18.92
CA GLN A 70 -4.77 -5.49 19.08
C GLN A 70 -5.80 -4.60 18.37
N SER A 71 -5.40 -3.42 17.92
CA SER A 71 -6.23 -2.46 17.19
C SER A 71 -5.56 -2.03 15.89
N LEU A 72 -6.35 -1.57 14.92
CA LEU A 72 -5.84 -1.05 13.66
C LEU A 72 -5.09 0.28 13.91
N PRO A 73 -3.88 0.44 13.41
CA PRO A 73 -3.21 1.73 13.35
C PRO A 73 -3.84 2.58 12.23
N ILE A 74 -4.98 3.21 12.52
CA ILE A 74 -5.70 4.04 11.57
C ILE A 74 -4.94 5.37 11.45
N THR A 75 -4.61 5.77 10.22
CA THR A 75 -4.05 7.10 9.96
C THR A 75 -5.15 8.14 9.98
N ASP A 76 -4.84 9.39 10.39
CA ASP A 76 -5.82 10.49 10.45
C ASP A 76 -6.59 10.64 9.12
N ALA A 77 -5.89 10.50 8.00
CA ALA A 77 -6.51 10.55 6.67
C ALA A 77 -7.54 9.43 6.42
N LEU A 78 -7.29 8.21 6.91
CA LEU A 78 -8.25 7.11 6.77
C LEU A 78 -9.44 7.27 7.72
N ASP A 79 -9.20 7.81 8.91
CA ASP A 79 -10.25 8.09 9.89
C ASP A 79 -11.20 9.19 9.39
N GLU A 80 -10.67 10.29 8.89
CA GLU A 80 -11.48 11.37 8.27
C GLU A 80 -12.33 10.85 7.12
N LEU A 81 -11.75 10.01 6.25
CA LEU A 81 -12.49 9.39 5.15
C LEU A 81 -13.58 8.44 5.64
N ALA A 82 -13.32 7.64 6.66
CA ALA A 82 -14.31 6.74 7.25
C ALA A 82 -15.46 7.50 7.96
N GLN A 83 -15.20 8.71 8.44
CA GLN A 83 -16.25 9.58 8.97
C GLN A 83 -17.14 10.18 7.88
N GLN A 84 -16.58 10.47 6.70
CA GLN A 84 -17.27 11.10 5.58
C GLN A 84 -17.99 10.10 4.66
N ASP A 85 -17.44 8.88 4.50
CA ASP A 85 -17.94 7.87 3.58
C ASP A 85 -18.27 6.55 4.32
N PRO A 86 -19.57 6.19 4.42
CA PRO A 86 -19.99 4.93 5.07
C PRO A 86 -19.37 3.68 4.47
N SER A 87 -19.03 3.67 3.17
CA SER A 87 -18.40 2.53 2.51
C SER A 87 -16.97 2.31 3.02
N VAL A 88 -16.21 3.39 3.22
CA VAL A 88 -14.86 3.33 3.80
C VAL A 88 -14.91 2.86 5.26
N ARG A 89 -15.90 3.33 6.03
CA ARG A 89 -16.12 2.86 7.41
C ARG A 89 -16.35 1.36 7.44
N GLN A 90 -17.22 0.83 6.57
CA GLN A 90 -17.49 -0.60 6.50
C GLN A 90 -16.23 -1.43 6.17
N LEU A 91 -15.34 -0.91 5.30
CA LEU A 91 -14.05 -1.54 5.00
C LEU A 91 -13.15 -1.59 6.25
N VAL A 92 -13.04 -0.49 6.98
CA VAL A 92 -12.25 -0.40 8.22
C VAL A 92 -12.79 -1.33 9.29
N ASP A 93 -14.10 -1.35 9.52
CA ASP A 93 -14.76 -2.22 10.50
C ASP A 93 -14.57 -3.70 10.14
N GLY A 94 -14.68 -4.05 8.85
CA GLY A 94 -14.40 -5.39 8.34
C GLY A 94 -12.95 -5.84 8.60
N GLN A 95 -11.98 -4.98 8.35
CA GLN A 95 -10.57 -5.29 8.63
C GLN A 95 -10.28 -5.37 10.14
N SER A 96 -10.95 -4.55 10.96
CA SER A 96 -10.86 -4.62 12.42
C SER A 96 -11.38 -5.96 12.96
N SER A 97 -12.55 -6.38 12.49
CA SER A 97 -13.15 -7.67 12.85
C SER A 97 -12.25 -8.85 12.44
N LEU A 98 -11.65 -8.79 11.25
CA LEU A 98 -10.71 -9.80 10.78
C LEU A 98 -9.44 -9.85 11.64
N LEU A 99 -8.88 -8.70 12.04
CA LEU A 99 -7.74 -8.62 12.95
C LEU A 99 -8.06 -9.30 14.28
N GLN A 100 -9.21 -8.98 14.87
CA GLN A 100 -9.63 -9.57 16.14
C GLN A 100 -9.84 -11.11 16.05
N ALA A 101 -10.45 -11.58 14.97
CA ALA A 101 -10.64 -13.01 14.73
C ALA A 101 -9.30 -13.75 14.61
N ARG A 102 -8.35 -13.20 13.85
CA ARG A 102 -7.00 -13.77 13.69
C ARG A 102 -6.20 -13.74 14.99
N ALA A 103 -6.24 -12.63 15.73
CA ALA A 103 -5.59 -12.53 17.04
C ALA A 103 -6.17 -13.51 18.05
N THR A 104 -7.48 -13.77 18.01
CA THR A 104 -8.13 -14.78 18.86
C THR A 104 -7.69 -16.18 18.48
N SER A 105 -7.67 -16.53 17.19
CA SER A 105 -7.17 -17.82 16.70
C SER A 105 -5.70 -18.06 17.09
N LEU A 106 -4.84 -17.05 16.94
CA LEU A 106 -3.44 -17.14 17.34
C LEU A 106 -3.30 -17.41 18.85
N ARG A 107 -4.08 -16.70 19.68
CA ARG A 107 -4.08 -16.93 21.15
C ARG A 107 -4.54 -18.32 21.52
N GLN A 108 -5.61 -18.84 20.87
CA GLN A 108 -6.11 -20.19 21.10
C GLN A 108 -5.07 -21.25 20.74
N ASN A 109 -4.40 -21.10 19.58
CA ASN A 109 -3.34 -22.02 19.17
C ASN A 109 -2.15 -21.96 20.14
N SER A 110 -1.76 -20.77 20.63
CA SER A 110 -0.70 -20.62 21.64
C SER A 110 -1.10 -21.31 22.96
N ALA A 111 -2.34 -21.09 23.43
CA ALA A 111 -2.83 -21.71 24.66
C ALA A 111 -2.88 -23.25 24.58
N GLN A 112 -3.10 -23.81 23.37
CA GLN A 112 -3.01 -25.25 23.17
C GLN A 112 -1.59 -25.78 23.43
N PHE A 113 -0.55 -25.08 22.96
CA PHE A 113 0.85 -25.44 23.27
C PHE A 113 1.12 -25.32 24.77
N ASP A 114 0.65 -24.26 25.42
CA ASP A 114 0.83 -24.07 26.87
C ASP A 114 0.17 -25.18 27.66
N ALA A 115 -1.03 -25.63 27.27
CA ALA A 115 -1.71 -26.78 27.91
C ALA A 115 -0.91 -28.08 27.75
N GLN A 116 -0.33 -28.32 26.57
CA GLN A 116 0.51 -29.50 26.32
C GLN A 116 1.81 -29.45 27.15
N ILE A 117 2.44 -28.30 27.25
CA ILE A 117 3.63 -28.08 28.09
C ILE A 117 3.31 -28.39 29.55
N ASN A 118 2.23 -27.81 30.08
CA ASN A 118 1.80 -28.05 31.48
C ASN A 118 1.55 -29.53 31.74
N GLN A 119 0.95 -30.25 30.80
CA GLN A 119 0.72 -31.71 30.93
C GLN A 119 2.04 -32.48 31.03
N ILE A 120 3.04 -32.11 30.21
CA ILE A 120 4.37 -32.77 30.23
C ILE A 120 5.12 -32.38 31.51
N GLU A 121 4.99 -31.15 32.00
CA GLU A 121 5.59 -30.70 33.27
C GLU A 121 5.07 -31.50 34.47
N ASN A 122 3.74 -31.78 34.50
CA ASN A 122 3.14 -32.67 35.50
C ASN A 122 3.67 -34.11 35.41
N GLN A 123 3.92 -34.63 34.19
CA GLN A 123 4.56 -35.93 34.01
C GLN A 123 5.98 -35.96 34.54
N ILE A 124 6.77 -34.90 34.24
CA ILE A 124 8.14 -34.73 34.76
C ILE A 124 8.12 -34.74 36.29
N SER A 125 7.24 -33.97 36.92
CA SER A 125 7.10 -33.91 38.37
C SER A 125 6.82 -35.30 38.97
N GLY A 126 5.86 -36.03 38.42
CA GLY A 126 5.56 -37.40 38.87
C GLY A 126 6.76 -38.36 38.70
N THR A 127 7.50 -38.26 37.59
CA THR A 127 8.70 -39.08 37.37
C THR A 127 9.82 -38.72 38.33
N LEU A 128 10.02 -37.42 38.63
CA LEU A 128 11.00 -36.99 39.63
C LEU A 128 10.70 -37.52 41.04
N HIS A 129 9.46 -37.52 41.46
CA HIS A 129 9.09 -38.15 42.73
C HIS A 129 9.35 -39.67 42.75
N GLN A 130 9.18 -40.35 41.61
CA GLN A 130 9.59 -41.76 41.49
C GLN A 130 11.09 -41.96 41.62
N ILE A 131 11.88 -41.10 41.00
CA ILE A 131 13.35 -41.10 41.12
C ILE A 131 13.74 -40.91 42.59
N GLU A 132 13.18 -39.93 43.30
CA GLU A 132 13.47 -39.67 44.69
C GLU A 132 13.16 -40.90 45.61
N ALA A 133 12.01 -41.56 45.35
CA ALA A 133 11.68 -42.78 46.08
C ALA A 133 12.66 -43.91 45.78
N LEU A 134 13.05 -44.12 44.52
CA LEU A 134 14.05 -45.13 44.13
C LEU A 134 15.43 -44.81 44.67
N GLU A 135 15.86 -43.57 44.72
CA GLU A 135 17.11 -43.15 45.36
C GLU A 135 17.13 -43.40 46.83
N THR A 136 15.98 -43.22 47.54
CA THR A 136 15.85 -43.54 48.92
C THR A 136 15.97 -45.03 49.13
N GLN A 137 15.28 -45.89 48.35
CA GLN A 137 15.41 -47.35 48.39
C GLN A 137 16.84 -47.78 48.09
N HIS A 138 17.49 -47.19 47.07
CA HIS A 138 18.89 -47.49 46.73
C HIS A 138 19.83 -47.18 47.89
N ARG A 139 19.65 -46.06 48.61
CA ARG A 139 20.45 -45.72 49.80
C ARG A 139 20.26 -46.74 50.93
N LEU A 140 19.03 -47.19 51.20
CA LEU A 140 18.73 -48.21 52.22
C LEU A 140 19.39 -49.56 51.87
N ILE A 141 19.27 -50.00 50.62
CA ILE A 141 19.91 -51.25 50.15
C ILE A 141 21.46 -51.12 50.18
N ALA A 142 22.02 -49.95 49.88
CA ALA A 142 23.44 -49.70 49.96
C ALA A 142 23.97 -49.84 51.39
N SER A 143 23.21 -49.30 52.40
CA SER A 143 23.54 -49.45 53.81
C SER A 143 23.46 -50.93 54.23
N GLU A 144 22.35 -51.66 53.92
CA GLU A 144 22.17 -53.06 54.24
C GLU A 144 23.27 -53.93 53.58
N LEU A 145 23.67 -53.59 52.34
CA LEU A 145 24.75 -54.29 51.66
C LEU A 145 26.09 -54.11 52.42
N ALA A 146 26.41 -52.88 52.86
CA ALA A 146 27.65 -52.61 53.59
C ALA A 146 27.73 -53.41 54.91
N ASP A 147 26.59 -53.41 55.66
CA ASP A 147 26.51 -54.22 56.90
C ASP A 147 26.65 -55.71 56.62
N SER A 148 25.93 -56.20 55.57
CA SER A 148 25.97 -57.60 55.14
C SER A 148 27.36 -58.03 54.68
N GLN A 149 28.13 -57.15 54.01
CA GLN A 149 29.51 -57.40 53.60
C GLN A 149 30.43 -57.56 54.81
N THR A 150 30.23 -56.71 55.85
CA THR A 150 30.99 -56.79 57.10
C THR A 150 30.75 -58.11 57.83
N LEU A 151 29.51 -58.56 57.89
CA LEU A 151 29.12 -59.84 58.49
C LEU A 151 29.63 -61.04 57.68
N PHE A 152 29.59 -60.97 56.36
CA PHE A 152 30.16 -61.99 55.48
C PHE A 152 31.68 -62.15 55.68
N ALA A 153 32.42 -61.03 55.77
CA ALA A 153 33.88 -61.04 56.07
C ALA A 153 34.20 -61.74 57.38
N LYS A 154 33.27 -61.69 58.36
CA LYS A 154 33.38 -62.37 59.63
C LYS A 154 32.90 -63.83 59.59
N GLY A 155 32.45 -64.34 58.43
CA GLY A 155 31.94 -65.71 58.27
C GLY A 155 30.50 -65.96 58.83
N LEU A 156 29.78 -64.83 59.18
CA LEU A 156 28.47 -64.86 59.82
C LEU A 156 27.29 -64.78 58.84
N LEU A 157 27.55 -64.58 57.55
CA LEU A 157 26.52 -64.47 56.54
C LEU A 157 26.89 -65.26 55.24
N PRO A 158 25.96 -65.90 54.54
CA PRO A 158 26.25 -66.61 53.29
C PRO A 158 26.47 -65.65 52.10
N ALA A 159 27.39 -65.96 51.16
CA ALA A 159 27.67 -65.17 49.98
C ALA A 159 26.42 -64.92 49.08
N SER A 160 25.47 -65.82 49.08
CA SER A 160 24.20 -65.68 48.36
C SER A 160 23.39 -64.44 48.76
N ARG A 161 23.39 -64.08 50.05
CA ARG A 161 22.69 -62.88 50.57
C ARG A 161 23.36 -61.62 50.08
N VAL A 162 24.67 -61.49 50.12
CA VAL A 162 25.44 -60.34 49.59
C VAL A 162 25.17 -60.19 48.11
N SER A 163 25.20 -61.30 47.38
CA SER A 163 24.96 -61.29 45.93
C SER A 163 23.51 -60.89 45.59
N ALA A 164 22.53 -61.26 46.39
CA ALA A 164 21.14 -60.85 46.22
C ALA A 164 20.98 -59.32 46.39
N LEU A 165 21.59 -58.72 47.46
CA LEU A 165 21.56 -57.27 47.67
C LEU A 165 22.28 -56.52 46.60
N ARG A 166 23.41 -57.00 46.06
CA ARG A 166 24.08 -56.39 44.91
C ARG A 166 23.21 -56.39 43.65
N ARG A 167 22.52 -57.45 43.36
CA ARG A 167 21.60 -57.50 42.22
C ARG A 167 20.43 -56.51 42.39
N GLU A 168 19.90 -56.41 43.62
CA GLU A 168 18.81 -55.43 43.89
C GLU A 168 19.30 -53.99 43.80
N GLN A 169 20.49 -53.69 44.32
CA GLN A 169 21.11 -52.40 44.14
C GLN A 169 21.31 -52.01 42.67
N ALA A 170 21.83 -52.97 41.83
CA ALA A 170 22.00 -52.74 40.43
C ALA A 170 20.66 -52.55 39.67
N ARG A 171 19.59 -53.30 40.07
CA ARG A 171 18.24 -53.14 39.54
C ARG A 171 17.71 -51.73 39.78
N LEU A 172 17.77 -51.29 41.05
CA LEU A 172 17.32 -49.92 41.43
C LEU A 172 18.08 -48.82 40.68
N TRP A 173 19.40 -48.97 40.55
CA TRP A 173 20.25 -48.06 39.79
C TRP A 173 19.82 -47.98 38.31
N GLY A 174 19.50 -49.13 37.70
CA GLY A 174 19.02 -49.19 36.34
C GLY A 174 17.64 -48.53 36.17
N GLU A 175 16.74 -48.59 37.19
CA GLU A 175 15.44 -47.94 37.18
C GLU A 175 15.59 -46.41 37.32
N ILE A 176 16.49 -45.93 38.20
CA ILE A 176 16.81 -44.51 38.32
C ILE A 176 17.33 -43.97 36.96
N GLY A 177 18.23 -44.72 36.32
CA GLY A 177 18.74 -44.35 35.03
C GLY A 177 17.68 -44.23 33.92
N ARG A 178 16.74 -45.20 33.88
CA ARG A 178 15.61 -45.14 32.94
C ARG A 178 14.70 -43.94 33.17
N ASN A 179 14.29 -43.69 34.40
CA ASN A 179 13.43 -42.56 34.75
C ASN A 179 14.16 -41.21 34.48
N THR A 180 15.44 -41.10 34.72
CA THR A 180 16.25 -39.93 34.40
C THR A 180 16.30 -39.67 32.88
N ALA A 181 16.45 -40.71 32.07
CA ALA A 181 16.39 -40.60 30.61
C ALA A 181 14.97 -40.19 30.14
N ASP A 182 13.91 -40.68 30.77
CA ASP A 182 12.53 -40.27 30.49
C ASP A 182 12.30 -38.78 30.77
N VAL A 183 12.79 -38.27 31.92
CA VAL A 183 12.74 -36.83 32.22
C VAL A 183 13.50 -36.01 31.15
N ALA A 184 14.67 -36.46 30.70
CA ALA A 184 15.40 -35.78 29.64
C ALA A 184 14.62 -35.74 28.32
N ARG A 185 13.99 -36.85 27.96
CA ARG A 185 13.12 -36.94 26.75
C ARG A 185 11.90 -36.02 26.85
N LEU A 186 11.22 -35.95 28.00
CA LEU A 186 10.10 -35.05 28.23
C LEU A 186 10.51 -33.58 28.15
N ARG A 187 11.68 -33.21 28.69
CA ARG A 187 12.24 -31.84 28.56
C ARG A 187 12.52 -31.49 27.10
N ALA A 188 13.03 -32.42 26.32
CA ALA A 188 13.24 -32.19 24.89
C ALA A 188 11.91 -31.96 24.15
N GLN A 189 10.83 -32.64 24.54
CA GLN A 189 9.50 -32.39 23.98
C GLN A 189 8.98 -30.98 24.32
N ILE A 190 9.16 -30.50 25.56
CA ILE A 190 8.83 -29.13 25.92
C ILE A 190 9.60 -28.12 25.07
N ALA A 191 10.89 -28.34 24.86
CA ALA A 191 11.71 -27.48 24.00
C ALA A 191 11.17 -27.43 22.57
N ALA A 192 10.79 -28.57 22.01
CA ALA A 192 10.20 -28.65 20.66
C ALA A 192 8.86 -27.89 20.58
N LEU A 193 7.98 -28.01 21.60
CA LEU A 193 6.71 -27.28 21.65
C LEU A 193 6.93 -25.76 21.76
N ASN A 194 7.90 -25.31 22.55
CA ASN A 194 8.25 -23.90 22.66
C ASN A 194 8.76 -23.33 21.32
N ILE A 195 9.57 -24.10 20.59
CA ILE A 195 10.03 -23.71 19.24
C ILE A 195 8.82 -23.61 18.30
N ALA A 196 7.92 -24.60 18.30
CA ALA A 196 6.72 -24.59 17.47
C ALA A 196 5.80 -23.39 17.78
N ARG A 197 5.61 -23.05 19.07
CA ARG A 197 4.85 -21.88 19.50
C ARG A 197 5.47 -20.58 19.00
N THR A 198 6.78 -20.43 19.09
CA THR A 198 7.50 -19.26 18.60
C THR A 198 7.44 -19.16 17.08
N ALA A 199 7.58 -20.27 16.37
CA ALA A 199 7.48 -20.34 14.92
C ALA A 199 6.11 -19.92 14.40
N LEU A 200 5.02 -20.25 15.13
CA LEU A 200 3.66 -19.81 14.79
C LEU A 200 3.55 -18.28 14.74
N THR A 201 4.08 -17.59 15.74
CA THR A 201 4.06 -16.12 15.82
C THR A 201 4.97 -15.50 14.76
N ALA A 202 6.15 -16.10 14.54
CA ALA A 202 7.08 -15.64 13.51
C ALA A 202 6.46 -15.76 12.10
N LYS A 203 5.75 -16.86 11.83
CA LYS A 203 5.08 -17.09 10.55
C LYS A 203 4.01 -16.04 10.26
N VAL A 204 3.16 -15.70 11.24
CA VAL A 204 2.14 -14.65 11.07
C VAL A 204 2.80 -13.31 10.71
N ARG A 205 3.91 -12.97 11.36
CA ARG A 205 4.67 -11.73 11.09
C ARG A 205 5.29 -11.74 9.69
N GLU A 206 5.91 -12.85 9.30
CA GLU A 206 6.53 -13.02 7.98
C GLU A 206 5.49 -12.89 6.86
N ASP A 207 4.35 -13.57 6.97
CA ASP A 207 3.27 -13.50 5.99
C ASP A 207 2.69 -12.09 5.88
N ALA A 208 2.58 -11.37 7.02
CA ALA A 208 2.15 -9.98 7.01
C ALA A 208 3.15 -9.06 6.30
N ILE A 209 4.46 -9.25 6.51
CA ILE A 209 5.51 -8.48 5.84
C ILE A 209 5.51 -8.74 4.34
N ALA A 210 5.48 -10.01 3.92
CA ALA A 210 5.45 -10.37 2.50
C ALA A 210 4.23 -9.76 1.80
N THR A 211 3.04 -9.92 2.39
CA THR A 211 1.82 -9.31 1.83
C THR A 211 1.88 -7.78 1.79
N LEU A 212 2.49 -7.13 2.80
CA LEU A 212 2.67 -5.66 2.80
C LEU A 212 3.54 -5.19 1.63
N GLN A 213 4.58 -5.95 1.26
CA GLN A 213 5.43 -5.64 0.11
C GLN A 213 4.65 -5.74 -1.21
N ASP A 214 3.85 -6.80 -1.39
CA ASP A 214 3.00 -6.96 -2.57
C ASP A 214 2.00 -5.80 -2.70
N LEU A 215 1.34 -5.42 -1.60
CA LEU A 215 0.39 -4.30 -1.59
C LEU A 215 1.04 -2.93 -1.87
N GLN A 216 2.34 -2.76 -1.61
CA GLN A 216 3.04 -1.51 -1.96
C GLN A 216 3.16 -1.31 -3.46
N LEU A 217 3.40 -2.39 -4.21
CA LEU A 217 3.46 -2.34 -5.68
C LEU A 217 2.09 -2.03 -6.26
N GLU A 218 1.05 -2.69 -5.77
CA GLU A 218 -0.33 -2.47 -6.20
C GLU A 218 -0.79 -1.02 -5.90
N GLU A 219 -0.46 -0.49 -4.71
CA GLU A 219 -0.75 0.89 -4.35
C GLU A 219 -0.08 1.89 -5.29
N ALA A 220 1.20 1.66 -5.63
CA ALA A 220 1.94 2.54 -6.53
C ALA A 220 1.28 2.60 -7.92
N ASP A 221 0.83 1.46 -8.45
CA ASP A 221 0.13 1.38 -9.73
C ASP A 221 -1.22 2.13 -9.68
N LEU A 222 -2.04 1.88 -8.66
CA LEU A 222 -3.32 2.58 -8.48
C LEU A 222 -3.16 4.09 -8.27
N VAL A 223 -2.10 4.52 -7.61
CA VAL A 223 -1.77 5.96 -7.46
C VAL A 223 -1.45 6.58 -8.82
N GLN A 224 -0.66 5.90 -9.66
CA GLN A 224 -0.36 6.37 -11.02
C GLN A 224 -1.61 6.41 -11.89
N GLN A 225 -2.44 5.38 -11.87
CA GLN A 225 -3.72 5.36 -12.58
C GLN A 225 -4.63 6.52 -12.13
N ARG A 226 -4.73 6.78 -10.82
CA ARG A 226 -5.49 7.91 -10.27
C ARG A 226 -4.99 9.26 -10.78
N LEU A 227 -3.67 9.45 -10.84
CA LEU A 227 -3.05 10.67 -11.35
C LEU A 227 -3.36 10.85 -12.83
N GLY A 228 -3.23 9.80 -13.65
CA GLY A 228 -3.54 9.84 -15.07
C GLY A 228 -5.00 10.19 -15.34
N ILE A 229 -5.96 9.59 -14.59
CA ILE A 229 -7.37 9.94 -14.75
C ILE A 229 -7.68 11.36 -14.28
N ARG A 230 -7.06 11.83 -13.19
CA ARG A 230 -7.21 13.23 -12.75
C ARG A 230 -6.71 14.22 -13.79
N ASP A 231 -5.59 13.93 -14.41
CA ASP A 231 -5.05 14.77 -15.49
C ASP A 231 -6.01 14.80 -16.70
N ARG A 232 -6.52 13.65 -17.13
CA ARG A 232 -7.55 13.59 -18.18
C ARG A 232 -8.83 14.34 -17.80
N LEU A 233 -9.30 14.21 -16.55
CA LEU A 233 -10.45 14.95 -16.04
C LEU A 233 -10.24 16.46 -16.05
N SER A 234 -9.03 16.93 -15.74
CA SER A 234 -8.71 18.38 -15.80
C SER A 234 -8.84 18.92 -17.21
N ARG A 235 -8.49 18.12 -18.21
CA ARG A 235 -8.60 18.48 -19.63
C ARG A 235 -10.03 18.45 -20.17
N MET A 236 -10.97 17.76 -19.52
CA MET A 236 -12.39 17.74 -19.93
C MET A 236 -13.04 19.13 -19.84
N GLN A 237 -12.42 20.09 -19.20
CA GLN A 237 -12.79 21.50 -19.19
C GLN A 237 -11.78 22.26 -20.03
N LEU A 238 -12.15 22.63 -21.28
CA LEU A 238 -11.28 23.46 -22.12
C LEU A 238 -11.31 24.87 -21.58
N ARG A 239 -10.12 25.38 -21.23
CA ARG A 239 -9.94 26.74 -20.67
C ARG A 239 -9.18 27.60 -21.66
N ALA A 240 -9.48 28.89 -21.63
CA ALA A 240 -8.78 29.91 -22.42
C ALA A 240 -7.33 30.02 -21.95
N PRO A 241 -6.33 29.81 -22.84
CA PRO A 241 -4.92 29.96 -22.46
C PRO A 241 -4.51 31.44 -22.28
N VAL A 242 -5.22 32.33 -22.93
CA VAL A 242 -4.97 33.79 -22.91
C VAL A 242 -6.29 34.56 -22.87
N SER A 243 -6.25 35.80 -22.36
CA SER A 243 -7.39 36.74 -22.46
C SER A 243 -7.55 37.21 -23.88
N GLY A 244 -8.79 37.27 -24.38
CA GLY A 244 -9.02 37.70 -25.76
C GLY A 244 -10.50 37.63 -26.17
N VAL A 245 -10.75 37.65 -27.47
CA VAL A 245 -12.08 37.52 -28.06
C VAL A 245 -12.16 36.17 -28.79
N VAL A 246 -13.26 35.45 -28.54
CA VAL A 246 -13.56 34.15 -29.20
C VAL A 246 -13.89 34.42 -30.66
N HIS A 247 -13.30 33.61 -31.58
CA HIS A 247 -13.54 33.69 -33.01
C HIS A 247 -13.52 32.32 -33.66
N GLY A 248 -14.43 32.12 -34.64
CA GLY A 248 -14.45 30.92 -35.47
C GLY A 248 -14.70 29.65 -34.69
N SER A 249 -15.64 29.68 -33.74
CA SER A 249 -16.11 28.49 -33.03
C SER A 249 -16.65 27.48 -34.04
N ARG A 250 -16.25 26.22 -33.92
CA ARG A 250 -16.75 25.09 -34.73
C ARG A 250 -17.74 24.23 -33.96
N VAL A 251 -17.91 24.49 -32.66
CA VAL A 251 -18.79 23.73 -31.77
C VAL A 251 -20.02 24.58 -31.50
N PHE A 252 -21.16 24.22 -32.12
CA PHE A 252 -22.40 25.02 -32.05
C PHE A 252 -23.51 24.31 -31.26
N SER A 253 -23.41 22.99 -31.04
CA SER A 253 -24.50 22.20 -30.46
C SER A 253 -24.02 21.33 -29.28
N LEU A 254 -24.90 21.14 -28.32
CA LEU A 254 -24.71 20.12 -27.28
C LEU A 254 -24.74 18.73 -27.93
N GLN A 255 -24.02 17.79 -27.32
CA GLN A 255 -23.83 16.42 -27.80
C GLN A 255 -23.10 16.27 -29.17
N SER A 256 -22.52 17.37 -29.69
CA SER A 256 -21.60 17.25 -30.81
C SER A 256 -20.30 16.56 -30.35
N VAL A 257 -19.65 15.88 -31.28
CA VAL A 257 -18.38 15.20 -31.05
C VAL A 257 -17.25 16.12 -31.54
N LEU A 258 -16.33 16.45 -30.64
CA LEU A 258 -15.08 17.11 -30.98
C LEU A 258 -14.04 16.02 -31.28
N SER A 259 -13.44 16.07 -32.50
CA SER A 259 -12.38 15.12 -32.86
C SER A 259 -11.08 15.45 -32.16
N ALA A 260 -10.20 14.44 -32.02
CA ALA A 260 -8.88 14.63 -31.43
C ALA A 260 -8.06 15.64 -32.25
N ALA A 261 -7.41 16.59 -31.57
CA ALA A 261 -6.58 17.64 -32.16
C ALA A 261 -7.29 18.58 -33.16
N GLU A 262 -8.63 18.50 -33.26
CA GLU A 262 -9.41 19.41 -34.08
C GLU A 262 -9.56 20.77 -33.36
N PRO A 263 -9.37 21.91 -34.07
CA PRO A 263 -9.62 23.23 -33.52
C PRO A 263 -11.09 23.39 -33.11
N ALA A 264 -11.37 23.58 -31.81
CA ALA A 264 -12.70 23.88 -31.32
C ALA A 264 -13.08 25.35 -31.57
N MET A 265 -12.16 26.25 -31.34
CA MET A 265 -12.29 27.70 -31.57
C MET A 265 -10.92 28.38 -31.54
N TYR A 266 -10.90 29.65 -31.91
CA TYR A 266 -9.71 30.51 -31.85
C TYR A 266 -9.93 31.62 -30.83
N ILE A 267 -8.85 32.03 -30.18
CA ILE A 267 -8.85 33.18 -29.27
C ILE A 267 -7.89 34.23 -29.85
N ILE A 268 -8.41 35.42 -30.08
CA ILE A 268 -7.66 36.55 -30.55
C ILE A 268 -7.28 37.40 -29.34
N PRO A 269 -5.99 37.41 -28.92
CA PRO A 269 -5.55 38.23 -27.81
C PRO A 269 -5.80 39.73 -28.12
N GLN A 270 -6.31 40.45 -27.11
CA GLN A 270 -6.48 41.89 -27.21
C GLN A 270 -5.23 42.63 -26.67
N GLY A 271 -4.86 43.71 -27.32
CA GLY A 271 -3.74 44.56 -26.90
C GLY A 271 -2.35 44.15 -27.38
N GLN A 272 -2.25 43.15 -28.24
CA GLN A 272 -0.99 42.90 -28.94
C GLN A 272 -0.84 43.84 -30.16
N PRO A 273 0.36 44.34 -30.43
CA PRO A 273 0.59 45.16 -31.63
C PRO A 273 0.29 44.32 -32.88
N LEU A 274 -0.36 44.95 -33.87
CA LEU A 274 -0.64 44.29 -35.14
C LEU A 274 0.71 44.05 -35.86
N VAL A 275 0.96 42.85 -36.27
CA VAL A 275 2.15 42.46 -37.05
C VAL A 275 1.72 42.23 -38.48
N ILE A 276 2.47 42.85 -39.41
CA ILE A 276 2.27 42.69 -40.84
C ILE A 276 3.43 41.87 -41.38
N ALA A 277 3.13 40.67 -41.86
CA ALA A 277 4.11 39.87 -42.60
C ALA A 277 4.13 40.36 -44.06
N ALA A 278 5.28 40.87 -44.50
CA ALA A 278 5.51 41.25 -45.87
C ALA A 278 6.52 40.29 -46.51
N ARG A 279 6.31 39.95 -47.76
CA ARG A 279 7.31 39.23 -48.56
C ARG A 279 8.17 40.21 -49.26
N LEU A 280 9.47 40.14 -49.02
CA LEU A 280 10.46 40.97 -49.70
C LEU A 280 11.10 40.15 -50.83
N ASP A 281 11.32 40.79 -51.98
CA ASP A 281 12.07 40.17 -53.06
C ASP A 281 13.53 39.99 -52.59
N PRO A 282 14.17 38.83 -52.79
CA PRO A 282 15.55 38.58 -52.36
C PRO A 282 16.58 39.58 -52.83
N ILE A 283 16.32 40.27 -53.93
CA ILE A 283 17.21 41.25 -54.47
C ILE A 283 17.32 42.52 -53.58
N HIS A 284 16.38 42.81 -52.72
CA HIS A 284 16.31 43.96 -51.82
C HIS A 284 16.59 43.61 -50.35
N VAL A 285 17.10 42.42 -50.07
CA VAL A 285 17.33 41.96 -48.71
C VAL A 285 18.37 42.81 -47.97
N ASP A 286 19.37 43.34 -48.68
CA ASP A 286 20.43 44.16 -48.14
C ASP A 286 19.99 45.60 -47.78
N GLU A 287 18.81 46.02 -48.29
CA GLU A 287 18.25 47.36 -48.04
C GLU A 287 17.37 47.44 -46.80
N VAL A 288 17.08 46.27 -46.15
CA VAL A 288 16.16 46.18 -45.02
C VAL A 288 16.88 45.67 -43.78
N HIS A 289 16.73 46.39 -42.68
CA HIS A 289 17.31 45.99 -41.39
C HIS A 289 16.29 46.14 -40.24
N VAL A 290 16.51 45.37 -39.17
CA VAL A 290 15.62 45.37 -37.99
C VAL A 290 15.61 46.76 -37.35
N GLY A 291 14.41 47.30 -37.11
CA GLY A 291 14.20 48.64 -36.55
C GLY A 291 14.03 49.76 -37.58
N GLN A 292 14.03 49.43 -38.87
CA GLN A 292 13.77 50.40 -39.95
C GLN A 292 12.28 50.77 -39.96
N THR A 293 11.99 52.08 -40.11
CA THR A 293 10.62 52.59 -40.24
C THR A 293 10.04 52.24 -41.60
N ALA A 294 8.93 51.53 -41.66
CA ALA A 294 8.23 51.19 -42.87
C ALA A 294 6.91 51.98 -42.99
N THR A 295 6.64 52.50 -44.16
CA THR A 295 5.36 53.17 -44.46
C THR A 295 4.39 52.16 -45.04
N LEU A 296 3.22 52.04 -44.42
CA LEU A 296 2.17 51.07 -44.78
C LEU A 296 1.08 51.78 -45.57
N GLY A 297 0.90 51.34 -46.82
CA GLY A 297 -0.19 51.78 -47.69
C GLY A 297 -1.23 50.68 -47.88
N PHE A 298 -2.48 50.93 -47.57
CA PHE A 298 -3.58 49.99 -47.77
C PHE A 298 -4.35 50.35 -49.05
N ALA A 299 -4.33 49.46 -50.03
CA ALA A 299 -5.00 49.66 -51.32
C ALA A 299 -6.54 49.78 -51.22
N ALA A 300 -7.11 49.35 -50.10
CA ALA A 300 -8.59 49.40 -49.88
C ALA A 300 -9.08 50.78 -49.40
N PHE A 301 -8.16 51.71 -49.04
CA PHE A 301 -8.51 53.04 -48.56
C PHE A 301 -8.13 54.11 -49.57
N ASP A 302 -8.92 55.18 -49.67
CA ASP A 302 -8.67 56.31 -50.52
C ASP A 302 -7.36 57.00 -50.06
N GLN A 303 -6.32 56.90 -50.90
CA GLN A 303 -4.96 57.39 -50.60
C GLN A 303 -4.89 58.92 -50.37
N ARG A 304 -5.90 59.67 -50.74
CA ARG A 304 -5.99 61.12 -50.52
C ARG A 304 -6.57 61.52 -49.18
N LYS A 305 -7.24 60.59 -48.49
CA LYS A 305 -7.96 60.87 -47.23
C LYS A 305 -7.44 60.06 -46.02
N THR A 306 -6.60 59.06 -46.27
CA THR A 306 -6.12 58.18 -45.22
C THR A 306 -4.70 58.56 -44.80
N PRO A 307 -4.40 58.77 -43.52
CA PRO A 307 -3.04 59.07 -43.07
C PRO A 307 -2.13 57.84 -43.33
N GLN A 308 -0.87 58.09 -43.62
CA GLN A 308 0.16 57.05 -43.77
C GLN A 308 0.40 56.40 -42.41
N PHE A 309 0.31 55.08 -42.37
CA PHE A 309 0.64 54.33 -41.17
C PHE A 309 2.12 54.01 -41.14
N LEU A 310 2.77 54.30 -40.04
CA LEU A 310 4.18 53.96 -39.82
C LEU A 310 4.28 52.70 -38.99
N GLY A 311 5.08 51.75 -39.46
CA GLY A 311 5.44 50.53 -38.75
C GLY A 311 6.94 50.46 -38.50
N GLN A 312 7.35 49.64 -37.56
CA GLN A 312 8.75 49.39 -37.24
C GLN A 312 9.04 47.87 -37.24
#